data_449785c1d869d6e1adfcc04398784bcc
#
_entry.id   449785c1d869d6e1adfcc04398784bcc
#
_cell.length_a   1.000
_cell.length_b   1.000
_cell.length_c   1.000
_cell.angle_alpha   90.00
_cell.angle_beta   90.00
_cell.angle_gamma   90.00
#
_symmetry.space_group_name_H-M   'P 1'
#
loop_
_entity.id
_entity.type
_entity.pdbx_description
1 polymer ?
#
loop_
_entity_poly.entity_id
_entity_poly.type
_entity_poly.pdbx_seq_one_letter_code
_entity_poly.pdbx_strand_id
1 'polypeptide(L)'
;MTRIGIFFGGKDNGGTAKVAKKIQELLGKDMATIHNVEKSGTDDVNKYEFLILGTAAWGIGEMHSDWENFIEELIEADLASKKIALFGLGDQVTYPESFVDGLGTLFCRLPFKQNVVGFTSVDSYKYYYSTAEKDGRFVGLAIDNDNQSELTESRIINWVEQVRKEFKL
;
A
#
# COMPACT_ATOMS: atom_id res chain seq x y z
N MET A 1 22.11 3.35 5.79
CA MET A 1 21.09 2.33 5.48
C MET A 1 19.69 2.88 5.74
N THR A 2 18.79 2.74 4.78
CA THR A 2 17.42 3.22 4.95
C THR A 2 16.64 2.32 5.89
N ARG A 3 15.67 2.89 6.63
CA ARG A 3 14.87 2.15 7.62
C ARG A 3 13.54 1.65 7.06
N ILE A 4 13.10 2.24 5.95
CA ILE A 4 11.78 1.95 5.35
C ILE A 4 11.98 1.33 3.98
N GLY A 5 11.33 0.17 3.75
CA GLY A 5 11.24 -0.43 2.42
C GLY A 5 9.86 -0.16 1.85
N ILE A 6 9.80 0.43 0.66
CA ILE A 6 8.55 0.66 -0.08
C ILE A 6 8.51 -0.38 -1.20
N PHE A 7 7.54 -1.29 -1.13
CA PHE A 7 7.41 -2.38 -2.11
C PHE A 7 6.11 -2.19 -2.89
N PHE A 8 6.23 -2.10 -4.21
CA PHE A 8 5.07 -1.90 -5.08
C PHE A 8 5.01 -2.94 -6.19
N GLY A 9 3.81 -3.28 -6.64
CA GLY A 9 3.58 -4.14 -7.80
C GLY A 9 3.20 -3.32 -9.01
N GLY A 10 3.47 -3.87 -10.20
CA GLY A 10 3.18 -3.23 -11.46
C GLY A 10 4.42 -2.73 -12.18
N LYS A 11 4.21 -1.93 -13.22
CA LYS A 11 5.31 -1.40 -14.04
C LYS A 11 6.06 -0.29 -13.32
N ASP A 12 7.36 -0.15 -13.60
CA ASP A 12 8.22 0.88 -13.00
C ASP A 12 7.76 2.31 -13.28
N ASN A 13 6.94 2.52 -14.32
CA ASN A 13 6.39 3.83 -14.68
C ASN A 13 4.86 3.89 -14.53
N GLY A 14 4.25 2.89 -13.89
CA GLY A 14 2.80 2.83 -13.68
C GLY A 14 2.31 3.70 -12.54
N GLY A 15 1.00 3.72 -12.32
CA GLY A 15 0.35 4.54 -11.29
C GLY A 15 0.82 4.20 -9.89
N THR A 16 0.94 2.91 -9.58
CA THR A 16 1.39 2.45 -8.27
C THR A 16 2.84 2.89 -8.01
N ALA A 17 3.71 2.77 -9.02
CA ALA A 17 5.09 3.21 -8.93
C ALA A 17 5.19 4.72 -8.67
N LYS A 18 4.35 5.51 -9.31
CA LYS A 18 4.32 6.98 -9.13
C LYS A 18 3.94 7.35 -7.70
N VAL A 19 2.97 6.66 -7.12
CA VAL A 19 2.59 6.86 -5.72
C VAL A 19 3.77 6.49 -4.80
N ALA A 20 4.40 5.35 -5.05
CA ALA A 20 5.58 4.91 -4.28
C ALA A 20 6.71 5.95 -4.33
N LYS A 21 6.98 6.52 -5.50
CA LYS A 21 8.02 7.55 -5.67
C LYS A 21 7.68 8.83 -4.91
N LYS A 22 6.40 9.23 -4.91
CA LYS A 22 5.95 10.40 -4.17
C LYS A 22 6.09 10.18 -2.66
N ILE A 23 5.75 9.00 -2.18
CA ILE A 23 5.93 8.62 -0.77
C ILE A 23 7.41 8.69 -0.39
N GLN A 24 8.31 8.12 -1.22
CA GLN A 24 9.74 8.18 -0.97
C GLN A 24 10.26 9.62 -0.93
N GLU A 25 9.81 10.45 -1.86
CA GLU A 25 10.19 11.86 -1.92
C GLU A 25 9.84 12.59 -0.63
N LEU A 26 8.64 12.34 -0.10
CA LEU A 26 8.16 12.96 1.14
C LEU A 26 8.87 12.43 2.39
N LEU A 27 9.24 11.16 2.40
CA LEU A 27 9.98 10.55 3.51
C LEU A 27 11.47 10.88 3.47
N GLY A 28 12.02 11.06 2.26
CA GLY A 28 13.45 11.25 2.03
C GLY A 28 14.13 9.97 1.55
N LYS A 29 15.02 10.12 0.57
CA LYS A 29 15.76 8.97 0.01
C LYS A 29 16.75 8.35 1.00
N ASP A 30 17.12 9.07 2.02
CA ASP A 30 17.96 8.59 3.12
C ASP A 30 17.15 7.74 4.12
N MET A 31 15.83 7.86 4.12
CA MET A 31 14.94 7.11 5.00
C MET A 31 14.26 5.93 4.32
N ALA A 32 13.99 6.01 3.02
CA ALA A 32 13.17 5.03 2.32
C ALA A 32 13.80 4.59 1.00
N THR A 33 13.73 3.29 0.72
CA THR A 33 14.18 2.67 -0.53
C THR A 33 12.99 2.02 -1.22
N ILE A 34 12.88 2.18 -2.53
CA ILE A 34 11.80 1.61 -3.35
C ILE A 34 12.24 0.29 -3.97
N HIS A 35 11.35 -0.70 -3.92
CA HIS A 35 11.51 -2.00 -4.56
C HIS A 35 10.29 -2.35 -5.40
N ASN A 36 10.52 -2.84 -6.62
CA ASN A 36 9.46 -3.48 -7.40
C ASN A 36 9.39 -4.94 -6.93
N VAL A 37 8.20 -5.40 -6.54
CA VAL A 37 8.02 -6.76 -6.00
C VAL A 37 8.39 -7.85 -6.99
N GLU A 38 8.30 -7.57 -8.30
CA GLU A 38 8.71 -8.51 -9.35
C GLU A 38 10.17 -8.91 -9.22
N LYS A 39 11.00 -8.03 -8.67
CA LYS A 39 12.46 -8.21 -8.56
C LYS A 39 12.93 -8.37 -7.12
N SER A 40 12.02 -8.64 -6.19
CA SER A 40 12.32 -8.64 -4.76
C SER A 40 12.05 -10.01 -4.14
N GLY A 41 12.66 -10.26 -2.98
CA GLY A 41 12.46 -11.48 -2.22
C GLY A 41 12.50 -11.23 -0.72
N THR A 42 12.42 -12.31 0.06
CA THR A 42 12.42 -12.28 1.52
C THR A 42 13.61 -11.51 2.10
N ASP A 43 14.80 -11.67 1.53
CA ASP A 43 16.00 -10.99 2.01
C ASP A 43 15.89 -9.47 1.87
N ASP A 44 15.22 -8.99 0.84
CA ASP A 44 15.00 -7.55 0.66
C ASP A 44 14.08 -7.01 1.75
N VAL A 45 13.02 -7.76 2.06
CA VAL A 45 12.06 -7.36 3.12
C VAL A 45 12.77 -7.29 4.47
N ASN A 46 13.60 -8.25 4.77
CA ASN A 46 14.28 -8.36 6.07
C ASN A 46 15.28 -7.23 6.34
N LYS A 47 15.66 -6.46 5.34
CA LYS A 47 16.57 -5.31 5.50
C LYS A 47 15.93 -4.13 6.24
N TYR A 48 14.60 -4.10 6.34
CA TYR A 48 13.88 -2.91 6.81
C TYR A 48 13.13 -3.15 8.09
N GLU A 49 13.12 -2.13 8.93
CA GLU A 49 12.35 -2.09 10.17
C GLU A 49 10.86 -1.78 9.89
N PHE A 50 10.61 -0.96 8.87
CA PHE A 50 9.28 -0.52 8.47
C PHE A 50 9.04 -0.85 7.00
N LEU A 51 7.80 -1.25 6.70
CA LEU A 51 7.40 -1.57 5.34
C LEU A 51 6.22 -0.72 4.91
N ILE A 52 6.26 -0.25 3.67
CA ILE A 52 5.11 0.36 3.00
C ILE A 52 4.87 -0.48 1.75
N LEU A 53 3.68 -1.06 1.66
CA LEU A 53 3.34 -2.01 0.60
C LEU A 53 2.21 -1.45 -0.24
N GLY A 54 2.40 -1.41 -1.55
CA GLY A 54 1.46 -0.80 -2.48
C GLY A 54 1.04 -1.73 -3.61
N THR A 55 -0.27 -1.76 -3.87
CA THR A 55 -0.85 -2.58 -4.92
C THR A 55 -1.95 -1.83 -5.65
N ALA A 56 -2.28 -2.28 -6.86
CA ALA A 56 -3.45 -1.84 -7.61
C ALA A 56 -4.37 -3.03 -7.82
N ALA A 57 -5.67 -2.79 -7.82
CA ALA A 57 -6.63 -3.81 -8.19
C ALA A 57 -6.53 -4.09 -9.70
N TRP A 58 -6.59 -5.35 -10.07
CA TRP A 58 -6.54 -5.79 -11.45
C TRP A 58 -7.85 -6.49 -11.75
N GLY A 59 -8.58 -6.03 -12.73
CA GLY A 59 -9.90 -6.58 -13.00
C GLY A 59 -10.84 -6.32 -11.83
N ILE A 60 -11.64 -7.33 -11.46
CA ILE A 60 -12.62 -7.22 -10.38
C ILE A 60 -12.01 -7.78 -9.09
N GLY A 61 -11.38 -6.90 -8.30
CA GLY A 61 -10.89 -7.23 -6.96
C GLY A 61 -9.68 -8.14 -6.89
N GLU A 62 -8.99 -8.36 -8.00
CA GLU A 62 -7.81 -9.23 -8.03
C GLU A 62 -6.54 -8.43 -7.74
N MET A 63 -5.58 -9.06 -7.04
CA MET A 63 -4.24 -8.50 -6.90
C MET A 63 -3.48 -8.61 -8.21
N HIS A 64 -2.56 -7.68 -8.45
CA HIS A 64 -1.63 -7.79 -9.56
C HIS A 64 -0.82 -9.09 -9.44
N SER A 65 -0.54 -9.75 -10.58
CA SER A 65 0.19 -11.03 -10.60
C SER A 65 1.54 -10.99 -9.89
N ASP A 66 2.23 -9.84 -9.94
CA ASP A 66 3.52 -9.66 -9.25
C ASP A 66 3.37 -9.86 -7.75
N TRP A 67 2.25 -9.36 -7.17
CA TRP A 67 1.96 -9.54 -5.76
C TRP A 67 1.60 -10.98 -5.42
N GLU A 68 0.90 -11.69 -6.31
CA GLU A 68 0.58 -13.10 -6.08
C GLU A 68 1.84 -13.94 -5.93
N ASN A 69 2.86 -13.64 -6.71
CA ASN A 69 4.15 -14.31 -6.64
C ASN A 69 4.97 -13.88 -5.42
N PHE A 70 4.93 -12.59 -5.09
CA PHE A 70 5.74 -12.03 -4.00
C PHE A 70 5.18 -12.33 -2.61
N ILE A 71 3.89 -12.55 -2.48
CA ILE A 71 3.23 -12.70 -1.17
C ILE A 71 3.87 -13.82 -0.33
N GLU A 72 4.28 -14.92 -0.96
CA GLU A 72 4.92 -16.04 -0.27
C GLU A 72 6.28 -15.62 0.29
N GLU A 73 7.05 -14.86 -0.48
CA GLU A 73 8.33 -14.31 -0.04
C GLU A 73 8.16 -13.35 1.14
N LEU A 74 7.12 -12.54 1.07
CA LEU A 74 6.79 -11.57 2.12
C LEU A 74 6.43 -12.28 3.43
N ILE A 75 5.58 -13.31 3.35
CA ILE A 75 5.12 -14.05 4.55
C ILE A 75 6.27 -14.77 5.24
N GLU A 76 7.28 -15.20 4.49
CA GLU A 76 8.46 -15.85 5.06
C GLU A 76 9.39 -14.90 5.79
N ALA A 77 9.26 -13.58 5.57
CA ALA A 77 10.08 -12.59 6.26
C ALA A 77 9.68 -12.47 7.74
N ASP A 78 10.56 -11.89 8.55
CA ASP A 78 10.27 -11.61 9.95
C ASP A 78 9.34 -10.40 10.07
N LEU A 79 8.05 -10.60 9.85
CA LEU A 79 7.05 -9.55 9.91
C LEU A 79 6.63 -9.24 11.35
N ALA A 80 6.84 -10.15 12.29
CA ALA A 80 6.45 -9.96 13.69
C ALA A 80 7.14 -8.74 14.33
N SER A 81 8.36 -8.44 13.90
CA SER A 81 9.17 -7.33 14.42
C SER A 81 8.96 -6.00 13.66
N LYS A 82 8.15 -5.99 12.60
CA LYS A 82 8.03 -4.85 11.69
C LYS A 82 6.67 -4.16 11.82
N LYS A 83 6.65 -2.85 11.58
CA LYS A 83 5.41 -2.12 11.37
C LYS A 83 5.19 -1.94 9.88
N ILE A 84 3.94 -2.04 9.46
CA ILE A 84 3.55 -2.10 8.05
C ILE A 84 2.44 -1.08 7.77
N ALA A 85 2.57 -0.34 6.67
CA ALA A 85 1.51 0.53 6.17
C ALA A 85 1.21 0.16 4.72
N LEU A 86 -0.05 0.24 4.32
CA LEU A 86 -0.50 -0.22 3.01
C LEU A 86 -1.10 0.90 2.19
N PHE A 87 -0.94 0.85 0.87
CA PHE A 87 -1.69 1.72 -0.03
C PHE A 87 -2.15 0.93 -1.24
N GLY A 88 -3.21 1.40 -1.88
CA GLY A 88 -3.75 0.75 -3.06
C GLY A 88 -4.41 1.75 -3.98
N LEU A 89 -4.40 1.44 -5.27
CA LEU A 89 -5.08 2.21 -6.29
C LEU A 89 -6.35 1.48 -6.73
N GLY A 90 -7.36 2.24 -7.14
CA GLY A 90 -8.60 1.69 -7.65
C GLY A 90 -9.40 2.72 -8.40
N ASP A 91 -10.55 2.29 -8.94
CA ASP A 91 -11.48 3.11 -9.72
C ASP A 91 -12.89 2.89 -9.15
N GLN A 92 -13.35 3.82 -8.32
CA GLN A 92 -14.61 3.69 -7.59
C GLN A 92 -15.84 3.81 -8.48
N VAL A 93 -15.70 4.37 -9.68
CA VAL A 93 -16.80 4.52 -10.61
C VAL A 93 -16.99 3.28 -11.47
N THR A 94 -15.89 2.76 -12.04
CA THR A 94 -15.94 1.56 -12.87
C THR A 94 -16.12 0.30 -12.03
N TYR A 95 -15.51 0.25 -10.85
CA TYR A 95 -15.54 -0.93 -9.97
C TYR A 95 -16.03 -0.57 -8.56
N PRO A 96 -17.29 -0.10 -8.43
CA PRO A 96 -17.81 0.34 -7.11
C PRO A 96 -18.06 -0.80 -6.12
N GLU A 97 -18.13 -2.04 -6.60
CA GLU A 97 -18.37 -3.22 -5.75
C GLU A 97 -17.07 -3.92 -5.32
N SER A 98 -15.93 -3.43 -5.84
CA SER A 98 -14.62 -4.03 -5.54
C SER A 98 -13.53 -2.95 -5.42
N PHE A 99 -13.91 -1.76 -4.97
CA PHE A 99 -12.97 -0.64 -4.87
C PHE A 99 -11.80 -0.99 -3.96
N VAL A 100 -10.59 -0.83 -4.48
CA VAL A 100 -9.29 -1.13 -3.82
C VAL A 100 -9.23 -2.52 -3.17
N ASP A 101 -9.89 -3.51 -3.78
CA ASP A 101 -9.90 -4.88 -3.25
C ASP A 101 -8.51 -5.52 -3.21
N GLY A 102 -7.60 -5.13 -4.09
CA GLY A 102 -6.20 -5.58 -4.02
C GLY A 102 -5.57 -5.24 -2.67
N LEU A 103 -5.85 -4.04 -2.16
CA LEU A 103 -5.41 -3.59 -0.84
C LEU A 103 -6.03 -4.48 0.26
N GLY A 104 -7.33 -4.78 0.16
CA GLY A 104 -8.03 -5.64 1.11
C GLY A 104 -7.48 -7.06 1.10
N THR A 105 -7.22 -7.60 -0.09
CA THR A 105 -6.64 -8.94 -0.23
C THR A 105 -5.26 -9.02 0.39
N LEU A 106 -4.43 -8.01 0.15
CA LEU A 106 -3.10 -7.95 0.75
C LEU A 106 -3.19 -7.93 2.28
N PHE A 107 -4.06 -7.10 2.83
CA PHE A 107 -4.27 -7.04 4.28
C PHE A 107 -4.69 -8.39 4.86
N CYS A 108 -5.63 -9.07 4.20
CA CYS A 108 -6.11 -10.37 4.66
C CYS A 108 -5.03 -11.45 4.65
N ARG A 109 -4.07 -11.36 3.72
CA ARG A 109 -2.97 -12.33 3.62
C ARG A 109 -1.85 -12.07 4.62
N LEU A 110 -1.75 -10.88 5.19
CA LEU A 110 -0.69 -10.56 6.13
C LEU A 110 -0.91 -11.25 7.48
N PRO A 111 0.13 -11.89 8.03
CA PRO A 111 0.12 -12.27 9.44
C PRO A 111 0.33 -11.02 10.31
N PHE A 112 0.09 -11.09 11.59
CA PHE A 112 0.33 -9.98 12.52
C PHE A 112 -0.37 -8.68 12.13
N LYS A 113 -1.69 -8.74 11.88
CA LYS A 113 -2.49 -7.58 11.48
C LYS A 113 -2.43 -6.41 12.46
N GLN A 114 -2.10 -6.69 13.72
CA GLN A 114 -1.89 -5.66 14.75
C GLN A 114 -0.68 -4.76 14.45
N ASN A 115 0.22 -5.19 13.57
CA ASN A 115 1.39 -4.40 13.16
C ASN A 115 1.07 -3.45 12.00
N VAL A 116 -0.12 -3.54 11.42
CA VAL A 116 -0.53 -2.69 10.30
C VAL A 116 -1.07 -1.37 10.84
N VAL A 117 -0.54 -0.28 10.30
CA VAL A 117 -0.92 1.10 10.63
C VAL A 117 -1.32 1.84 9.35
N GLY A 118 -1.66 3.12 9.47
CA GLY A 118 -1.97 3.92 8.29
C GLY A 118 -3.40 3.77 7.79
N PHE A 119 -4.34 3.41 8.66
CA PHE A 119 -5.75 3.31 8.31
C PHE A 119 -6.30 4.71 8.02
N THR A 120 -7.19 4.80 7.03
CA THR A 120 -7.75 6.09 6.59
C THR A 120 -9.27 6.08 6.58
N SER A 121 -9.86 7.29 6.56
CA SER A 121 -11.31 7.45 6.48
C SER A 121 -11.84 7.02 5.11
N VAL A 122 -13.04 6.49 5.09
CA VAL A 122 -13.77 6.18 3.86
C VAL A 122 -14.54 7.41 3.32
N ASP A 123 -14.54 8.52 4.05
CA ASP A 123 -15.21 9.75 3.63
C ASP A 123 -14.60 10.28 2.33
N SER A 124 -15.40 10.92 1.50
CA SER A 124 -15.01 11.46 0.19
C SER A 124 -14.91 10.41 -0.93
N TYR A 125 -15.19 9.15 -0.65
CA TYR A 125 -15.27 8.10 -1.66
C TYR A 125 -16.71 7.65 -1.85
N LYS A 126 -17.03 7.25 -3.09
CA LYS A 126 -18.37 6.73 -3.44
C LYS A 126 -18.22 5.36 -4.07
N TYR A 127 -18.45 4.34 -3.29
CA TYR A 127 -18.39 2.94 -3.73
C TYR A 127 -19.47 2.16 -2.99
N TYR A 128 -19.75 0.93 -3.44
CA TYR A 128 -20.75 0.09 -2.79
C TYR A 128 -20.13 -0.89 -1.81
N TYR A 129 -18.97 -1.45 -2.16
CA TYR A 129 -18.32 -2.44 -1.31
C TYR A 129 -16.81 -2.44 -1.55
N SER A 130 -16.04 -2.69 -0.49
CA SER A 130 -14.59 -2.84 -0.56
C SER A 130 -14.12 -3.82 0.51
N THR A 131 -13.32 -4.80 0.11
CA THR A 131 -12.67 -5.70 1.07
C THR A 131 -11.61 -4.98 1.89
N ALA A 132 -11.19 -3.79 1.47
CA ALA A 132 -10.24 -2.96 2.23
C ALA A 132 -10.89 -2.17 3.36
N GLU A 133 -12.22 -2.15 3.42
CA GLU A 133 -12.94 -1.47 4.50
C GLU A 133 -13.13 -2.42 5.68
N LYS A 134 -12.61 -2.02 6.85
CA LYS A 134 -12.74 -2.74 8.12
C LYS A 134 -13.15 -1.74 9.20
N ASP A 135 -14.25 -2.02 9.88
CA ASP A 135 -14.77 -1.18 10.97
C ASP A 135 -14.94 0.30 10.55
N GLY A 136 -15.41 0.51 9.31
CA GLY A 136 -15.72 1.84 8.79
C GLY A 136 -14.51 2.64 8.31
N ARG A 137 -13.34 2.03 8.19
CA ARG A 137 -12.13 2.67 7.66
C ARG A 137 -11.45 1.78 6.63
N PHE A 138 -10.70 2.39 5.72
CA PHE A 138 -9.78 1.62 4.88
C PHE A 138 -8.56 1.18 5.69
N VAL A 139 -8.06 0.00 5.40
CA VAL A 139 -6.86 -0.58 6.06
C VAL A 139 -5.55 0.06 5.59
N GLY A 140 -5.63 1.10 4.77
CA GLY A 140 -4.49 1.83 4.24
C GLY A 140 -4.95 3.04 3.45
N LEU A 141 -4.06 3.57 2.61
CA LEU A 141 -4.36 4.70 1.74
C LEU A 141 -4.99 4.24 0.44
N ALA A 142 -6.21 4.69 0.14
CA ALA A 142 -6.89 4.41 -1.12
C ALA A 142 -6.72 5.59 -2.07
N ILE A 143 -6.23 5.34 -3.28
CA ILE A 143 -5.99 6.34 -4.32
C ILE A 143 -6.86 6.03 -5.54
N ASP A 144 -7.57 7.02 -6.03
CA ASP A 144 -8.39 6.91 -7.25
C ASP A 144 -7.97 8.00 -8.24
N ASN A 145 -7.00 7.67 -9.10
CA ASN A 145 -6.51 8.61 -10.11
C ASN A 145 -7.47 8.75 -11.30
N ASP A 146 -8.37 7.82 -11.49
CA ASP A 146 -9.31 7.85 -12.62
C ASP A 146 -10.43 8.87 -12.38
N ASN A 147 -10.86 9.02 -11.14
CA ASN A 147 -12.01 9.86 -10.80
C ASN A 147 -11.69 11.02 -9.86
N GLN A 148 -10.64 10.93 -9.06
CA GLN A 148 -10.28 11.92 -8.04
C GLN A 148 -8.79 12.24 -8.05
N SER A 149 -8.21 12.38 -9.26
CA SER A 149 -6.77 12.68 -9.40
C SER A 149 -6.37 13.99 -8.70
N GLU A 150 -7.29 14.96 -8.59
CA GLU A 150 -7.05 16.23 -7.91
C GLU A 150 -6.83 16.08 -6.41
N LEU A 151 -7.26 14.96 -5.83
CA LEU A 151 -7.10 14.67 -4.40
C LEU A 151 -5.88 13.80 -4.09
N THR A 152 -5.26 13.21 -5.11
CA THR A 152 -4.18 12.24 -4.92
C THR A 152 -3.00 12.81 -4.14
N GLU A 153 -2.50 13.97 -4.54
CA GLU A 153 -1.32 14.55 -3.88
C GLU A 153 -1.58 14.88 -2.41
N SER A 154 -2.71 15.52 -2.10
CA SER A 154 -3.04 15.87 -0.71
C SER A 154 -3.26 14.62 0.14
N ARG A 155 -3.87 13.59 -0.42
CA ARG A 155 -4.05 12.31 0.27
C ARG A 155 -2.72 11.67 0.62
N ILE A 156 -1.77 11.66 -0.32
CA ILE A 156 -0.45 11.10 -0.06
C ILE A 156 0.29 11.91 1.00
N ILE A 157 0.30 13.23 0.90
CA ILE A 157 0.98 14.11 1.86
C ILE A 157 0.44 13.89 3.28
N ASN A 158 -0.86 13.90 3.45
CA ASN A 158 -1.48 13.71 4.76
C ASN A 158 -1.22 12.32 5.32
N TRP A 159 -1.26 11.31 4.46
CA TRP A 159 -1.01 9.94 4.88
C TRP A 159 0.44 9.71 5.30
N VAL A 160 1.40 10.28 4.57
CA VAL A 160 2.82 10.15 4.95
C VAL A 160 3.07 10.78 6.33
N GLU A 161 2.46 11.93 6.63
CA GLU A 161 2.55 12.52 7.96
C GLU A 161 1.98 11.59 9.04
N GLN A 162 0.83 11.01 8.77
CA GLN A 162 0.19 10.05 9.67
C GLN A 162 1.09 8.83 9.90
N VAL A 163 1.63 8.25 8.83
CA VAL A 163 2.49 7.06 8.89
C VAL A 163 3.78 7.37 9.66
N ARG A 164 4.37 8.54 9.48
CA ARG A 164 5.55 8.95 10.26
C ARG A 164 5.27 8.88 11.76
N LYS A 165 4.13 9.39 12.19
CA LYS A 165 3.74 9.38 13.61
C LYS A 165 3.47 7.96 14.10
N GLU A 166 2.78 7.16 13.30
CA GLU A 166 2.40 5.80 13.68
C GLU A 166 3.60 4.84 13.66
N PHE A 167 4.58 5.08 12.79
CA PHE A 167 5.86 4.37 12.81
C PHE A 167 6.77 4.87 13.95
N LYS A 168 6.47 6.02 14.52
CA LYS A 168 7.28 6.67 15.56
C LYS A 168 8.69 7.02 15.05
N LEU A 169 8.72 7.60 13.87
CA LEU A 169 9.97 8.08 13.26
C LEU A 169 10.39 9.42 13.87
#